data_6d512cb688a2809dc377ee198023f10d
#
_entry.id   6d512cb688a2809dc377ee198023f10d
#
_cell.length_a   1.000
_cell.length_b   1.000
_cell.length_c   1.000
_cell.angle_alpha   90.00
_cell.angle_beta   90.00
_cell.angle_gamma   90.00
#
_symmetry.space_group_name_H-M   'P 1'
#
loop_
_entity.id
_entity.type
_entity.pdbx_description
1 polymer ?
#
loop_
_entity_poly.entity_id
_entity_poly.type
_entity_poly.pdbx_seq_one_letter_code
_entity_poly.pdbx_strand_id
1 'polypeptide(L)'
;MLRPEEIAPGPMEPLLEPGDRLSRDEFERRYERMPHVKKAELIEGIVYMPSPARAKKHGIPQSHLAAWLGVYRSETPGVESGDNSTVRLDLDNEPQPDLVLFKLPEKYGQTSISEDDYIEGAPELAVEIVASSSAYDLHQKKDAYRRNGVSEYLAWITGEKRLVWWELRQGEYHEIAPDADGLLKSRSFPGLWLDAGALLRRDMKAVLAALRRGLDSAEHGAFVAA
;
A
#
# COMPACT_ATOMS: atom_id res chain seq x y z
N MET A 1 -51.57 -28.27 15.66
CA MET A 1 -50.10 -28.06 15.83
C MET A 1 -49.47 -28.12 14.47
N LEU A 2 -49.16 -26.97 13.88
CA LEU A 2 -48.42 -26.88 12.62
C LEU A 2 -46.95 -27.11 12.98
N ARG A 3 -46.26 -27.98 12.21
CA ARG A 3 -44.82 -28.20 12.34
C ARG A 3 -44.10 -26.92 11.83
N PRO A 4 -43.00 -26.47 12.48
CA PRO A 4 -42.19 -25.42 11.91
C PRO A 4 -41.68 -25.91 10.54
N GLU A 5 -41.93 -25.16 9.48
CA GLU A 5 -41.29 -25.38 8.18
C GLU A 5 -39.78 -25.23 8.38
N GLU A 6 -39.04 -26.30 8.19
CA GLU A 6 -37.58 -26.23 8.04
C GLU A 6 -37.32 -25.38 6.79
N ILE A 7 -36.92 -24.12 7.02
CA ILE A 7 -36.40 -23.28 5.94
C ILE A 7 -35.14 -23.99 5.45
N ALA A 8 -35.24 -24.58 4.26
CA ALA A 8 -34.07 -25.16 3.61
C ALA A 8 -32.97 -24.08 3.57
N PRO A 9 -31.71 -24.40 3.92
CA PRO A 9 -30.63 -23.46 3.79
C PRO A 9 -30.57 -22.98 2.34
N GLY A 10 -30.60 -21.67 2.14
CA GLY A 10 -30.44 -21.07 0.82
C GLY A 10 -29.16 -21.58 0.14
N PRO A 11 -29.03 -21.46 -1.18
CA PRO A 11 -27.84 -21.89 -1.90
C PRO A 11 -26.62 -21.26 -1.25
N MET A 12 -25.66 -22.11 -0.87
CA MET A 12 -24.43 -21.66 -0.23
C MET A 12 -23.67 -20.78 -1.23
N GLU A 13 -23.47 -19.51 -0.87
CA GLU A 13 -22.76 -18.56 -1.70
C GLU A 13 -21.37 -19.10 -2.06
N PRO A 14 -20.90 -19.00 -3.32
CA PRO A 14 -19.61 -19.55 -3.72
C PRO A 14 -18.46 -18.88 -2.97
N LEU A 15 -17.36 -19.58 -2.78
CA LEU A 15 -16.11 -19.02 -2.26
C LEU A 15 -15.44 -18.13 -3.32
N LEU A 16 -14.45 -17.32 -2.90
CA LEU A 16 -13.64 -16.54 -3.85
C LEU A 16 -12.77 -17.48 -4.71
N GLU A 17 -12.74 -17.19 -6.00
CA GLU A 17 -11.79 -17.76 -6.92
C GLU A 17 -10.99 -16.65 -7.64
N PRO A 18 -9.68 -16.84 -7.93
CA PRO A 18 -8.92 -15.89 -8.72
C PRO A 18 -9.56 -15.65 -10.09
N GLY A 19 -9.82 -14.40 -10.44
CA GLY A 19 -10.46 -14.01 -11.68
C GLY A 19 -11.96 -13.79 -11.59
N ASP A 20 -12.60 -14.08 -10.45
CA ASP A 20 -14.00 -13.70 -10.23
C ASP A 20 -14.20 -12.21 -10.47
N ARG A 21 -15.36 -11.83 -11.00
CA ARG A 21 -15.78 -10.44 -11.16
C ARG A 21 -16.89 -10.14 -10.15
N LEU A 22 -16.57 -9.30 -9.17
CA LEU A 22 -17.44 -9.04 -8.03
C LEU A 22 -17.50 -7.53 -7.75
N SER A 23 -18.59 -7.09 -7.10
CA SER A 23 -18.58 -5.83 -6.35
C SER A 23 -17.80 -6.01 -5.05
N ARG A 24 -17.37 -4.92 -4.42
CA ARG A 24 -16.69 -4.95 -3.13
C ARG A 24 -17.52 -5.67 -2.07
N ASP A 25 -18.81 -5.33 -1.93
CA ASP A 25 -19.70 -5.96 -0.95
C ASP A 25 -19.78 -7.48 -1.09
N GLU A 26 -19.78 -8.00 -2.32
CA GLU A 26 -19.80 -9.44 -2.57
C GLU A 26 -18.42 -10.07 -2.32
N PHE A 27 -17.36 -9.37 -2.68
CA PHE A 27 -15.98 -9.78 -2.39
C PHE A 27 -15.76 -9.93 -0.88
N GLU A 28 -16.08 -8.91 -0.08
CA GLU A 28 -15.93 -8.92 1.38
C GLU A 28 -16.73 -10.08 2.01
N ARG A 29 -18.02 -10.22 1.67
CA ARG A 29 -18.86 -11.32 2.19
C ARG A 29 -18.29 -12.70 1.90
N ARG A 30 -17.71 -12.91 0.72
CA ARG A 30 -17.09 -14.19 0.35
C ARG A 30 -15.74 -14.36 1.04
N TYR A 31 -14.95 -13.29 1.16
CA TYR A 31 -13.62 -13.31 1.78
C TYR A 31 -13.71 -13.61 3.28
N GLU A 32 -14.63 -13.01 4.01
CA GLU A 32 -14.89 -13.28 5.44
C GLU A 32 -15.15 -14.76 5.73
N ARG A 33 -15.71 -15.49 4.79
CA ARG A 33 -15.97 -16.93 4.90
C ARG A 33 -14.74 -17.80 4.65
N MET A 34 -13.62 -17.18 4.30
CA MET A 34 -12.35 -17.85 3.97
C MET A 34 -11.21 -17.47 4.96
N PRO A 35 -11.35 -17.71 6.27
CA PRO A 35 -10.40 -17.25 7.29
C PRO A 35 -8.99 -17.86 7.15
N HIS A 36 -8.85 -18.89 6.32
CA HIS A 36 -7.58 -19.51 5.97
C HIS A 36 -6.84 -18.80 4.83
N VAL A 37 -7.53 -17.97 4.06
CA VAL A 37 -6.94 -17.14 3.00
C VAL A 37 -6.33 -15.90 3.63
N LYS A 38 -5.02 -15.73 3.47
CA LYS A 38 -4.27 -14.65 4.14
C LYS A 38 -4.27 -13.34 3.37
N LYS A 39 -4.41 -13.41 2.05
CA LYS A 39 -4.45 -12.25 1.18
C LYS A 39 -5.35 -12.54 -0.03
N ALA A 40 -6.32 -11.69 -0.22
CA ALA A 40 -7.10 -11.56 -1.43
C ALA A 40 -7.33 -10.08 -1.69
N GLU A 41 -7.34 -9.67 -2.95
CA GLU A 41 -7.49 -8.28 -3.35
C GLU A 41 -8.57 -8.17 -4.43
N LEU A 42 -9.33 -7.10 -4.42
CA LEU A 42 -10.23 -6.73 -5.49
C LEU A 42 -9.63 -5.55 -6.27
N ILE A 43 -9.36 -5.72 -7.56
CA ILE A 43 -8.83 -4.65 -8.41
C ILE A 43 -9.67 -4.61 -9.69
N GLU A 44 -10.29 -3.48 -9.98
CA GLU A 44 -11.19 -3.31 -11.12
C GLU A 44 -12.32 -4.35 -11.13
N GLY A 45 -12.84 -4.67 -9.92
CA GLY A 45 -13.86 -5.70 -9.76
C GLY A 45 -13.38 -7.12 -10.01
N ILE A 46 -12.09 -7.36 -10.17
CA ILE A 46 -11.49 -8.69 -10.38
C ILE A 46 -10.76 -9.14 -9.12
N VAL A 47 -11.05 -10.39 -8.71
CA VAL A 47 -10.41 -11.02 -7.54
C VAL A 47 -9.01 -11.51 -7.88
N TYR A 48 -8.04 -11.14 -7.05
CA TYR A 48 -6.67 -11.62 -7.09
C TYR A 48 -6.30 -12.29 -5.77
N MET A 49 -5.70 -13.48 -5.87
CA MET A 49 -5.22 -14.25 -4.72
C MET A 49 -3.74 -14.55 -4.95
N PRO A 50 -2.84 -13.72 -4.39
CA PRO A 50 -1.42 -13.84 -4.66
C PRO A 50 -0.82 -15.11 -4.08
N SER A 51 0.24 -15.58 -4.70
CA SER A 51 1.04 -16.71 -4.20
C SER A 51 1.75 -16.34 -2.89
N PRO A 52 2.10 -17.32 -2.02
CA PRO A 52 2.83 -17.07 -0.78
C PRO A 52 4.12 -16.28 -1.00
N ALA A 53 4.36 -15.27 -0.17
CA ALA A 53 5.53 -14.41 -0.23
C ALA A 53 6.83 -15.19 0.05
N ARG A 54 7.85 -14.98 -0.80
CA ARG A 54 9.16 -15.60 -0.64
C ARG A 54 10.12 -14.69 0.11
N ALA A 55 10.84 -15.20 1.11
CA ALA A 55 11.71 -14.42 1.98
C ALA A 55 12.68 -13.48 1.21
N LYS A 56 13.49 -14.01 0.30
CA LYS A 56 14.54 -13.21 -0.39
C LYS A 56 14.00 -12.22 -1.41
N LYS A 57 12.86 -12.54 -2.05
CA LYS A 57 12.29 -11.72 -3.14
C LYS A 57 11.21 -10.76 -2.65
N HIS A 58 10.67 -10.99 -1.44
CA HIS A 58 9.56 -10.20 -0.93
C HIS A 58 9.76 -9.84 0.56
N GLY A 59 9.72 -10.78 1.51
CA GLY A 59 9.69 -10.50 2.94
C GLY A 59 10.88 -9.69 3.46
N ILE A 60 12.12 -9.96 3.00
CA ILE A 60 13.30 -9.18 3.40
C ILE A 60 13.25 -7.76 2.80
N PRO A 61 12.98 -7.55 1.49
CA PRO A 61 12.75 -6.21 0.94
C PRO A 61 11.65 -5.44 1.68
N GLN A 62 10.52 -6.07 1.95
CA GLN A 62 9.42 -5.45 2.70
C GLN A 62 9.86 -5.00 4.09
N SER A 63 10.57 -5.84 4.84
CA SER A 63 11.06 -5.48 6.18
C SER A 63 12.03 -4.28 6.17
N HIS A 64 12.81 -4.10 5.09
CA HIS A 64 13.68 -2.93 4.95
C HIS A 64 12.88 -1.64 4.76
N LEU A 65 11.87 -1.66 3.90
CA LEU A 65 10.99 -0.49 3.69
C LEU A 65 10.08 -0.26 4.89
N ALA A 66 9.60 -1.30 5.57
CA ALA A 66 8.85 -1.17 6.80
C ALA A 66 9.67 -0.48 7.91
N ALA A 67 10.96 -0.83 8.06
CA ALA A 67 11.86 -0.17 9.00
C ALA A 67 12.06 1.31 8.64
N TRP A 68 12.23 1.63 7.36
CA TRP A 68 12.41 3.00 6.88
C TRP A 68 11.15 3.85 7.14
N LEU A 69 9.96 3.35 6.80
CA LEU A 69 8.68 4.04 7.06
C LEU A 69 8.39 4.14 8.57
N GLY A 70 8.68 3.08 9.33
CA GLY A 70 8.48 3.07 10.77
C GLY A 70 9.31 4.13 11.51
N VAL A 71 10.58 4.35 11.08
CA VAL A 71 11.41 5.42 11.63
C VAL A 71 10.83 6.79 11.27
N TYR A 72 10.41 7.02 10.02
CA TYR A 72 9.78 8.27 9.62
C TYR A 72 8.51 8.55 10.44
N ARG A 73 7.61 7.58 10.52
CA ARG A 73 6.37 7.68 11.29
C ARG A 73 6.61 8.02 12.75
N SER A 74 7.63 7.40 13.39
CA SER A 74 7.93 7.64 14.81
C SER A 74 8.39 9.07 15.13
N GLU A 75 8.89 9.80 14.13
CA GLU A 75 9.36 11.18 14.24
C GLU A 75 8.35 12.20 13.65
N THR A 76 7.21 11.73 13.16
CA THR A 76 6.24 12.56 12.41
C THR A 76 4.83 12.38 12.98
N PRO A 77 4.46 13.09 14.06
CA PRO A 77 3.12 13.04 14.62
C PRO A 77 2.02 13.35 13.58
N GLY A 78 0.92 12.62 13.64
CA GLY A 78 -0.19 12.75 12.68
C GLY A 78 0.04 12.00 11.36
N VAL A 79 1.03 11.10 11.31
CA VAL A 79 1.27 10.16 10.21
C VAL A 79 1.23 8.74 10.75
N GLU A 80 0.54 7.85 10.05
CA GLU A 80 0.47 6.42 10.37
C GLU A 80 0.93 5.56 9.20
N SER A 81 1.36 4.33 9.52
CA SER A 81 1.80 3.34 8.54
C SER A 81 1.13 2.00 8.77
N GLY A 82 0.76 1.30 7.70
CA GLY A 82 0.22 -0.06 7.74
C GLY A 82 1.09 -1.04 6.98
N ASP A 83 1.10 -2.30 7.43
CA ASP A 83 1.76 -3.43 6.79
C ASP A 83 0.70 -4.46 6.36
N ASN A 84 0.61 -4.76 5.07
CA ASN A 84 -0.41 -5.65 4.50
C ASN A 84 -1.86 -5.30 4.93
N SER A 85 -2.13 -4.02 5.10
CA SER A 85 -3.46 -3.54 5.51
C SER A 85 -4.37 -3.42 4.31
N THR A 86 -5.62 -3.84 4.46
CA THR A 86 -6.64 -3.67 3.44
C THR A 86 -7.01 -2.19 3.30
N VAL A 87 -7.05 -1.71 2.06
CA VAL A 87 -7.41 -0.33 1.72
C VAL A 87 -8.64 -0.33 0.82
N ARG A 88 -9.74 0.21 1.30
CA ARG A 88 -10.96 0.41 0.54
C ARG A 88 -10.88 1.71 -0.25
N LEU A 89 -10.50 1.61 -1.53
CA LEU A 89 -10.34 2.78 -2.40
C LEU A 89 -11.68 3.26 -2.98
N ASP A 90 -12.43 2.34 -3.57
CA ASP A 90 -13.76 2.57 -4.15
C ASP A 90 -14.58 1.26 -4.15
N LEU A 91 -15.71 1.23 -4.89
CA LEU A 91 -16.61 0.06 -4.91
C LEU A 91 -16.07 -1.13 -5.71
N ASP A 92 -15.02 -0.95 -6.49
CA ASP A 92 -14.41 -1.95 -7.36
C ASP A 92 -12.94 -2.23 -7.01
N ASN A 93 -12.39 -1.51 -6.01
CA ASN A 93 -10.98 -1.58 -5.66
C ASN A 93 -10.74 -1.66 -4.16
N GLU A 94 -10.25 -2.80 -3.72
CA GLU A 94 -9.85 -3.12 -2.35
C GLU A 94 -8.50 -3.85 -2.35
N PRO A 95 -7.39 -3.12 -2.61
CA PRO A 95 -6.05 -3.69 -2.54
C PRO A 95 -5.57 -3.92 -1.10
N GLN A 96 -4.56 -4.80 -0.96
CA GLN A 96 -3.75 -4.96 0.23
C GLN A 96 -2.28 -4.65 -0.13
N PRO A 97 -1.89 -3.37 -0.20
CA PRO A 97 -0.50 -3.00 -0.46
C PRO A 97 0.44 -3.57 0.59
N ASP A 98 1.67 -3.86 0.20
CA ASP A 98 2.67 -4.40 1.12
C ASP A 98 2.96 -3.43 2.27
N LEU A 99 2.98 -2.12 1.98
CA LEU A 99 3.05 -1.07 3.00
C LEU A 99 2.25 0.16 2.54
N VAL A 100 1.74 0.90 3.51
CA VAL A 100 1.14 2.22 3.31
C VAL A 100 1.70 3.22 4.29
N LEU A 101 1.73 4.50 3.89
CA LEU A 101 1.94 5.63 4.77
C LEU A 101 0.85 6.66 4.48
N PHE A 102 0.18 7.14 5.51
CA PHE A 102 -0.94 8.07 5.34
C PHE A 102 -0.98 9.10 6.48
N LYS A 103 -1.56 10.24 6.15
CA LYS A 103 -1.78 11.31 7.11
C LYS A 103 -3.12 11.07 7.82
N LEU A 104 -3.13 11.33 9.11
CA LEU A 104 -4.38 11.36 9.87
C LEU A 104 -5.16 12.65 9.56
N PRO A 105 -6.48 12.69 9.86
CA PRO A 105 -7.32 13.86 9.57
C PRO A 105 -6.78 15.19 10.10
N GLU A 106 -6.11 15.18 11.26
CA GLU A 106 -5.47 16.39 11.85
C GLU A 106 -4.30 16.93 11.01
N LYS A 107 -3.75 16.13 10.10
CA LYS A 107 -2.74 16.52 9.10
C LYS A 107 -3.32 16.64 7.69
N TYR A 108 -4.64 16.85 7.60
CA TYR A 108 -5.37 16.95 6.34
C TYR A 108 -5.24 15.70 5.47
N GLY A 109 -5.12 14.54 6.12
CA GLY A 109 -5.16 13.24 5.44
C GLY A 109 -6.52 12.97 4.80
N GLN A 110 -6.51 12.22 3.72
CA GLN A 110 -7.73 11.85 2.99
C GLN A 110 -8.21 10.43 3.34
N THR A 111 -7.51 9.77 4.27
CA THR A 111 -7.87 8.44 4.77
C THR A 111 -8.50 8.51 6.16
N SER A 112 -9.31 7.51 6.47
CA SER A 112 -9.82 7.25 7.83
C SER A 112 -9.74 5.76 8.13
N ILE A 113 -9.83 5.40 9.40
CA ILE A 113 -10.00 3.99 9.79
C ILE A 113 -11.49 3.77 10.04
N SER A 114 -12.06 2.78 9.37
CA SER A 114 -13.47 2.39 9.53
C SER A 114 -13.74 1.73 10.88
N GLU A 115 -15.02 1.58 11.25
CA GLU A 115 -15.43 0.91 12.50
C GLU A 115 -15.03 -0.58 12.52
N ASP A 116 -14.90 -1.21 11.35
CA ASP A 116 -14.44 -2.59 11.15
C ASP A 116 -12.93 -2.72 10.87
N ASP A 117 -12.16 -1.65 11.19
CA ASP A 117 -10.69 -1.62 11.21
C ASP A 117 -10.00 -1.71 9.84
N TYR A 118 -10.64 -1.18 8.78
CA TYR A 118 -10.04 -1.03 7.44
C TYR A 118 -9.62 0.41 7.17
N ILE A 119 -8.64 0.58 6.27
CA ILE A 119 -8.26 1.92 5.77
C ILE A 119 -9.27 2.30 4.68
N GLU A 120 -10.03 3.37 4.91
CA GLU A 120 -10.98 3.94 3.94
C GLU A 120 -10.35 5.14 3.23
N GLY A 121 -10.44 5.17 1.90
CA GLY A 121 -9.89 6.23 1.06
C GLY A 121 -8.45 5.97 0.63
N ALA A 122 -7.90 6.90 -0.15
CA ALA A 122 -6.58 6.75 -0.75
C ALA A 122 -5.46 7.18 0.22
N PRO A 123 -4.52 6.29 0.60
CA PRO A 123 -3.33 6.70 1.35
C PRO A 123 -2.45 7.62 0.49
N GLU A 124 -1.68 8.50 1.14
CA GLU A 124 -0.75 9.34 0.38
C GLU A 124 0.40 8.55 -0.24
N LEU A 125 0.82 7.43 0.35
CA LEU A 125 1.84 6.55 -0.23
C LEU A 125 1.42 5.09 -0.13
N ALA A 126 1.38 4.41 -1.27
CA ALA A 126 1.33 2.95 -1.36
C ALA A 126 2.69 2.39 -1.79
N VAL A 127 3.09 1.26 -1.22
CA VAL A 127 4.36 0.59 -1.52
C VAL A 127 4.12 -0.86 -1.86
N GLU A 128 4.74 -1.33 -2.96
CA GLU A 128 4.66 -2.73 -3.40
C GLU A 128 6.05 -3.32 -3.61
N ILE A 129 6.22 -4.55 -3.13
CA ILE A 129 7.41 -5.37 -3.39
C ILE A 129 7.09 -6.32 -4.54
N VAL A 130 7.51 -5.93 -5.72
CA VAL A 130 7.22 -6.65 -6.96
C VAL A 130 8.30 -7.70 -7.21
N ALA A 131 7.99 -8.98 -7.01
CA ALA A 131 8.97 -10.07 -7.14
C ALA A 131 9.39 -10.34 -8.60
N SER A 132 8.50 -10.06 -9.54
CA SER A 132 8.73 -10.10 -10.99
C SER A 132 7.96 -8.94 -11.60
N SER A 133 8.35 -8.48 -12.79
CA SER A 133 7.59 -7.47 -13.55
C SER A 133 6.21 -8.04 -13.91
N SER A 134 5.36 -8.26 -12.91
CA SER A 134 4.01 -8.67 -13.15
C SER A 134 3.27 -7.45 -13.68
N ALA A 135 2.60 -7.62 -14.81
CA ALA A 135 1.74 -6.60 -15.39
C ALA A 135 0.68 -6.11 -14.39
N TYR A 136 0.37 -6.92 -13.40
CA TYR A 136 -0.60 -6.64 -12.35
C TYR A 136 -0.18 -5.45 -11.47
N ASP A 137 0.95 -5.56 -10.75
CA ASP A 137 1.37 -4.49 -9.80
C ASP A 137 1.79 -3.21 -10.54
N LEU A 138 2.47 -3.35 -11.70
CA LEU A 138 3.00 -2.21 -12.43
C LEU A 138 2.01 -1.53 -13.38
N HIS A 139 0.86 -2.16 -13.65
CA HIS A 139 -0.17 -1.59 -14.55
C HIS A 139 -1.52 -1.50 -13.84
N GLN A 140 -2.19 -2.62 -13.54
CA GLN A 140 -3.56 -2.59 -13.03
C GLN A 140 -3.67 -1.93 -11.65
N LYS A 141 -2.85 -2.34 -10.66
CA LYS A 141 -2.83 -1.68 -9.34
C LYS A 141 -2.38 -0.23 -9.42
N LYS A 142 -1.34 0.05 -10.22
CA LYS A 142 -0.88 1.42 -10.44
C LYS A 142 -1.98 2.31 -11.01
N ASP A 143 -2.77 1.82 -11.98
CA ASP A 143 -3.89 2.55 -12.54
C ASP A 143 -5.04 2.72 -11.54
N ALA A 144 -5.35 1.69 -10.74
CA ALA A 144 -6.32 1.78 -9.65
C ALA A 144 -5.89 2.83 -8.62
N TYR A 145 -4.64 2.81 -8.17
CA TYR A 145 -4.08 3.83 -7.27
C TYR A 145 -4.16 5.24 -7.85
N ARG A 146 -3.77 5.41 -9.12
CA ARG A 146 -3.81 6.70 -9.83
C ARG A 146 -5.22 7.28 -9.87
N ARG A 147 -6.22 6.48 -10.28
CA ARG A 147 -7.61 6.94 -10.42
C ARG A 147 -8.26 7.27 -9.08
N ASN A 148 -7.85 6.58 -8.04
CA ASN A 148 -8.35 6.80 -6.68
C ASN A 148 -7.60 7.89 -5.92
N GLY A 149 -6.57 8.51 -6.52
CA GLY A 149 -5.90 9.66 -5.93
C GLY A 149 -4.81 9.32 -4.90
N VAL A 150 -4.25 8.09 -4.94
CA VAL A 150 -3.05 7.77 -4.18
C VAL A 150 -1.93 8.68 -4.65
N SER A 151 -1.46 9.55 -3.75
CA SER A 151 -0.55 10.66 -4.11
C SER A 151 0.81 10.18 -4.59
N GLU A 152 1.31 9.09 -4.00
CA GLU A 152 2.61 8.51 -4.34
C GLU A 152 2.53 6.98 -4.40
N TYR A 153 3.23 6.40 -5.35
CA TYR A 153 3.34 4.95 -5.49
C TYR A 153 4.81 4.55 -5.63
N LEU A 154 5.30 3.70 -4.73
CA LEU A 154 6.66 3.17 -4.74
C LEU A 154 6.65 1.68 -5.03
N ALA A 155 7.34 1.24 -6.08
CA ALA A 155 7.50 -0.16 -6.43
C ALA A 155 8.97 -0.59 -6.37
N TRP A 156 9.27 -1.60 -5.55
CA TRP A 156 10.59 -2.25 -5.56
C TRP A 156 10.54 -3.54 -6.36
N ILE A 157 11.03 -3.50 -7.60
CA ILE A 157 11.06 -4.63 -8.53
C ILE A 157 12.32 -5.46 -8.24
N THR A 158 12.18 -6.42 -7.32
CA THR A 158 13.32 -7.16 -6.75
C THR A 158 14.03 -8.05 -7.77
N GLY A 159 13.30 -8.60 -8.76
CA GLY A 159 13.86 -9.40 -9.85
C GLY A 159 14.77 -8.60 -10.78
N GLU A 160 14.46 -7.31 -10.98
CA GLU A 160 15.21 -6.38 -11.84
C GLU A 160 16.22 -5.54 -11.05
N LYS A 161 16.25 -5.66 -9.73
CA LYS A 161 17.03 -4.77 -8.85
C LYS A 161 16.76 -3.30 -9.14
N ARG A 162 15.51 -2.95 -9.37
CA ARG A 162 15.04 -1.62 -9.72
C ARG A 162 14.01 -1.14 -8.70
N LEU A 163 14.08 0.13 -8.38
CA LEU A 163 13.09 0.82 -7.55
C LEU A 163 12.57 2.00 -8.36
N VAL A 164 11.27 2.18 -8.36
CA VAL A 164 10.61 3.30 -9.02
C VAL A 164 9.63 3.92 -8.05
N TRP A 165 9.66 5.24 -7.96
CA TRP A 165 8.77 6.02 -7.11
C TRP A 165 8.07 7.07 -7.94
N TRP A 166 6.75 7.04 -7.98
CA TRP A 166 5.93 7.99 -8.73
C TRP A 166 5.18 8.94 -7.80
N GLU A 167 4.99 10.16 -8.25
CA GLU A 167 4.09 11.14 -7.68
C GLU A 167 2.91 11.40 -8.63
N LEU A 168 1.71 11.58 -8.08
CA LEU A 168 0.51 11.92 -8.84
C LEU A 168 0.46 13.43 -9.07
N ARG A 169 0.51 13.85 -10.33
CA ARG A 169 0.37 15.25 -10.74
C ARG A 169 -0.62 15.36 -11.90
N GLN A 170 -1.62 16.21 -11.76
CA GLN A 170 -2.63 16.45 -12.79
C GLN A 170 -3.30 15.16 -13.32
N GLY A 171 -3.54 14.19 -12.43
CA GLY A 171 -4.16 12.91 -12.77
C GLY A 171 -3.24 11.85 -13.37
N GLU A 172 -1.94 12.13 -13.53
CA GLU A 172 -0.95 11.20 -14.07
C GLU A 172 0.23 10.96 -13.10
N TYR A 173 0.75 9.73 -13.09
CA TYR A 173 1.94 9.40 -12.34
C TYR A 173 3.22 9.79 -13.08
N HIS A 174 4.03 10.62 -12.45
CA HIS A 174 5.36 11.02 -12.92
C HIS A 174 6.43 10.43 -12.00
N GLU A 175 7.47 9.86 -12.56
CA GLU A 175 8.57 9.30 -11.79
C GLU A 175 9.32 10.41 -11.04
N ILE A 176 9.56 10.19 -9.74
CA ILE A 176 10.38 11.08 -8.92
C ILE A 176 11.84 10.83 -9.29
N ALA A 177 12.47 11.84 -9.87
CA ALA A 177 13.91 11.78 -10.18
C ALA A 177 14.74 12.00 -8.90
N PRO A 178 15.90 11.31 -8.77
CA PRO A 178 16.83 11.59 -7.68
C PRO A 178 17.37 13.03 -7.77
N ASP A 179 17.64 13.64 -6.63
CA ASP A 179 18.27 14.94 -6.53
C ASP A 179 19.80 14.87 -6.84
N ALA A 180 20.51 16.00 -6.68
CA ALA A 180 21.94 16.09 -6.94
C ALA A 180 22.79 15.15 -6.05
N ASP A 181 22.28 14.77 -4.88
CA ASP A 181 22.91 13.82 -3.94
C ASP A 181 22.50 12.35 -4.26
N GLY A 182 21.67 12.12 -5.26
CA GLY A 182 21.15 10.80 -5.64
C GLY A 182 20.00 10.31 -4.75
N LEU A 183 19.37 11.20 -3.98
CA LEU A 183 18.28 10.85 -3.07
C LEU A 183 16.92 11.06 -3.75
N LEU A 184 16.02 10.09 -3.56
CA LEU A 184 14.61 10.25 -3.84
C LEU A 184 13.94 10.92 -2.63
N LYS A 185 13.05 11.88 -2.88
CA LYS A 185 12.37 12.65 -1.83
C LYS A 185 10.87 12.67 -2.06
N SER A 186 10.11 12.24 -1.06
CA SER A 186 8.66 12.34 -1.07
C SER A 186 8.21 13.80 -1.26
N ARG A 187 7.11 13.98 -1.98
CA ARG A 187 6.40 15.26 -2.09
C ARG A 187 5.28 15.37 -1.07
N SER A 188 4.66 14.24 -0.74
CA SER A 188 3.56 14.16 0.23
C SER A 188 4.05 14.18 1.68
N PHE A 189 5.28 13.69 1.91
CA PHE A 189 5.88 13.54 3.24
C PHE A 189 7.25 14.23 3.31
N PRO A 190 7.28 15.54 3.64
CA PRO A 190 8.53 16.28 3.80
C PRO A 190 9.51 15.58 4.76
N GLY A 191 10.76 15.43 4.34
CA GLY A 191 11.77 14.71 5.12
C GLY A 191 11.82 13.19 4.89
N LEU A 192 10.86 12.59 4.19
CA LEU A 192 10.92 11.16 3.81
C LEU A 192 11.87 11.00 2.62
N TRP A 193 13.17 10.88 2.92
CA TRP A 193 14.23 10.75 1.92
C TRP A 193 14.74 9.31 1.84
N LEU A 194 15.05 8.86 0.64
CA LEU A 194 15.48 7.50 0.34
C LEU A 194 16.74 7.48 -0.52
N ASP A 195 17.83 6.88 -0.03
CA ASP A 195 18.96 6.44 -0.86
C ASP A 195 18.57 5.10 -1.54
N ALA A 196 18.04 5.20 -2.77
CA ALA A 196 17.63 4.05 -3.54
C ALA A 196 18.80 3.10 -3.86
N GLY A 197 19.99 3.65 -4.10
CA GLY A 197 21.20 2.86 -4.35
C GLY A 197 21.60 2.03 -3.12
N ALA A 198 21.60 2.64 -1.94
CA ALA A 198 21.87 1.94 -0.69
C ALA A 198 20.81 0.83 -0.42
N LEU A 199 19.53 1.15 -0.64
CA LEU A 199 18.45 0.18 -0.47
C LEU A 199 18.63 -1.04 -1.38
N LEU A 200 18.92 -0.83 -2.66
CA LEU A 200 19.17 -1.91 -3.62
C LEU A 200 20.38 -2.77 -3.26
N ARG A 201 21.38 -2.21 -2.60
CA ARG A 201 22.51 -2.94 -2.01
C ARG A 201 22.23 -3.51 -0.62
N ARG A 202 21.04 -3.26 -0.05
CA ARG A 202 20.62 -3.65 1.30
C ARG A 202 21.46 -3.02 2.42
N ASP A 203 22.03 -1.86 2.17
CA ASP A 203 22.74 -1.04 3.15
C ASP A 203 21.77 -0.18 3.93
N MET A 204 21.07 -0.80 4.89
CA MET A 204 20.09 -0.12 5.71
C MET A 204 20.69 0.99 6.59
N LYS A 205 21.99 0.90 6.92
CA LYS A 205 22.67 1.95 7.66
C LYS A 205 22.71 3.24 6.83
N ALA A 206 23.07 3.16 5.56
CA ALA A 206 23.07 4.31 4.64
C ALA A 206 21.64 4.81 4.35
N VAL A 207 20.67 3.90 4.16
CA VAL A 207 19.25 4.26 3.97
C VAL A 207 18.74 5.08 5.17
N LEU A 208 18.96 4.62 6.40
CA LEU A 208 18.51 5.32 7.59
C LEU A 208 19.30 6.60 7.85
N ALA A 209 20.57 6.69 7.45
CA ALA A 209 21.33 7.93 7.50
C ALA A 209 20.76 9.00 6.54
N ALA A 210 20.36 8.62 5.32
CA ALA A 210 19.67 9.51 4.39
C ALA A 210 18.31 9.98 4.94
N LEU A 211 17.52 9.06 5.52
CA LEU A 211 16.28 9.41 6.19
C LEU A 211 16.51 10.39 7.34
N ARG A 212 17.50 10.16 8.21
CA ARG A 212 17.81 11.06 9.33
C ARG A 212 18.12 12.48 8.86
N ARG A 213 18.90 12.64 7.78
CA ARG A 213 19.12 13.96 7.15
C ARG A 213 17.80 14.63 6.72
N GLY A 214 16.85 13.86 6.23
CA GLY A 214 15.53 14.35 5.86
C GLY A 214 14.71 14.80 7.08
N LEU A 215 14.71 14.00 8.14
CA LEU A 215 14.03 14.31 9.40
C LEU A 215 14.62 15.55 10.08
N ASP A 216 15.92 15.80 9.94
CA ASP A 216 16.60 16.99 10.47
C ASP A 216 16.41 18.24 9.56
N SER A 217 15.69 18.13 8.44
CA SER A 217 15.47 19.24 7.51
C SER A 217 14.45 20.25 8.02
N ALA A 218 14.60 21.50 7.58
CA ALA A 218 13.63 22.55 7.87
C ALA A 218 12.22 22.24 7.31
N GLU A 219 12.16 21.53 6.19
CA GLU A 219 10.89 21.11 5.57
C GLU A 219 10.12 20.14 6.46
N HIS A 220 10.81 19.14 7.03
CA HIS A 220 10.19 18.23 7.98
C HIS A 220 9.77 18.93 9.26
N GLY A 221 10.63 19.79 9.82
CA GLY A 221 10.29 20.59 11.01
C GLY A 221 9.05 21.45 10.80
N ALA A 222 8.92 22.09 9.64
CA ALA A 222 7.72 22.85 9.27
C ALA A 222 6.48 21.95 9.12
N PHE A 223 6.63 20.77 8.52
CA PHE A 223 5.54 19.81 8.36
C PHE A 223 5.04 19.26 9.70
N VAL A 224 5.93 18.97 10.64
CA VAL A 224 5.55 18.51 11.99
C VAL A 224 4.82 19.61 12.76
N ALA A 225 5.23 20.87 12.61
CA ALA A 225 4.66 22.01 13.33
C ALA A 225 3.29 22.49 12.77
N ALA A 226 2.95 22.13 11.53
CA ALA A 226 1.69 22.51 10.89
C ALA A 226 0.52 21.61 11.33
#